data_5714e2a6ce5b1a2f36c2b36b8185dde3
#
_entry.id   5714e2a6ce5b1a2f36c2b36b8185dde3
#
_cell.length_a   1.000
_cell.length_b   1.000
_cell.length_c   1.000
_cell.angle_alpha   90.00
_cell.angle_beta   90.00
_cell.angle_gamma   90.00
#
_symmetry.space_group_name_H-M   'P 1'
#
loop_
_entity.id
_entity.type
_entity.pdbx_description
1 polymer ?
#
loop_
_entity_poly.entity_id
_entity_poly.type
_entity_poly.pdbx_seq_one_letter_code
_entity_poly.pdbx_strand_id
1 'polypeptide(L)'
;MNSIIHYLLIQNQYFLQIISYLCKFICKYIPLKQWIFDDSHSPKYQKFKVDEPPVIIQREVWYYKDFIKYIKWRYNYDIKPVKRRSVCDIPDDAMCPYCHAPKDYLYKNNGSHKQLMCKVCGRTSMSDAHSFSDRIVLRCPHCSHALAHKKDRKHFIIHKCVNPKCPYYLHNLKKVDKEHLSEAYGKNRYKLHYIYREFTVDFFKMDISSLPKNTSSLQFSKHSAYIMSLCLTLHVNLGLSLRKTAQAIKDLYNVNISHQQVANYAKTAALVIKPFVDNYDYEPSATLTADETYIKVRGVKGYVWFIMDALKRTILGYQVSDNRGVGPCILAMRMAFRNFKERLPEGFKFIADGYSAYPLASQQFFIKYGEKFKFDITQVIGLTNDDEVSEEFRPYKQIVERLNRTFKASYRVKCGYDNFEGANYSLALWVAYYNFLRPHSIKNYGVLNKVDILDTADTMPDKWLLLIYLGQKTILNLQNFKAEG
;
A
#
# COMPACT_ATOMS: atom_id res chain seq x y z
N MET A 1 -38.97 26.42 -14.13
CA MET A 1 -37.71 25.63 -14.03
C MET A 1 -37.39 25.21 -12.59
N ASN A 2 -37.45 26.07 -11.59
CA ASN A 2 -37.13 25.75 -10.21
C ASN A 2 -38.00 24.64 -9.57
N SER A 3 -39.29 24.55 -9.89
CA SER A 3 -40.18 23.52 -9.34
C SER A 3 -39.85 22.10 -9.85
N ILE A 4 -39.44 21.98 -11.11
CA ILE A 4 -39.04 20.69 -11.70
C ILE A 4 -37.72 20.22 -11.09
N ILE A 5 -36.76 21.12 -10.91
CA ILE A 5 -35.47 20.82 -10.26
C ILE A 5 -35.70 20.37 -8.81
N HIS A 6 -36.59 21.06 -8.08
CA HIS A 6 -36.94 20.72 -6.71
C HIS A 6 -37.61 19.33 -6.64
N TYR A 7 -38.52 19.05 -7.55
CA TYR A 7 -39.16 17.72 -7.66
C TYR A 7 -38.16 16.61 -7.94
N LEU A 8 -37.23 16.82 -8.90
CA LEU A 8 -36.17 15.87 -9.23
C LEU A 8 -35.20 15.64 -8.05
N LEU A 9 -34.90 16.66 -7.27
CA LEU A 9 -34.06 16.51 -6.08
C LEU A 9 -34.74 15.68 -5.00
N ILE A 10 -36.04 15.89 -4.76
CA ILE A 10 -36.84 15.08 -3.81
C ILE A 10 -36.91 13.64 -4.30
N GLN A 11 -37.14 13.43 -5.60
CA GLN A 11 -37.19 12.08 -6.19
C GLN A 11 -35.84 11.37 -6.08
N ASN A 12 -34.73 12.05 -6.32
CA ASN A 12 -33.39 11.50 -6.12
C ASN A 12 -33.11 11.14 -4.65
N GLN A 13 -33.51 11.96 -3.70
CA GLN A 13 -33.41 11.62 -2.27
C GLN A 13 -34.21 10.36 -1.93
N TYR A 14 -35.39 10.23 -2.49
CA TYR A 14 -36.21 9.03 -2.29
C TYR A 14 -35.57 7.78 -2.88
N PHE A 15 -35.02 7.86 -4.08
CA PHE A 15 -34.27 6.77 -4.69
C PHE A 15 -33.02 6.39 -3.89
N LEU A 16 -32.27 7.35 -3.38
CA LEU A 16 -31.11 7.08 -2.51
C LEU A 16 -31.52 6.37 -1.22
N GLN A 17 -32.68 6.68 -0.63
CA GLN A 17 -33.22 5.97 0.52
C GLN A 17 -33.59 4.53 0.16
N ILE A 18 -34.26 4.30 -0.97
CA ILE A 18 -34.59 2.96 -1.46
C ILE A 18 -33.32 2.15 -1.73
N ILE A 19 -32.34 2.73 -2.41
CA ILE A 19 -31.05 2.08 -2.70
C ILE A 19 -30.33 1.72 -1.39
N SER A 20 -30.32 2.64 -0.43
CA SER A 20 -29.72 2.38 0.90
C SER A 20 -30.43 1.24 1.63
N TYR A 21 -31.76 1.18 1.55
CA TYR A 21 -32.55 0.10 2.13
C TYR A 21 -32.28 -1.23 1.43
N LEU A 22 -32.27 -1.25 0.10
CA LEU A 22 -31.97 -2.44 -0.70
C LEU A 22 -30.55 -2.94 -0.44
N CYS A 23 -29.56 -2.05 -0.38
CA CYS A 23 -28.19 -2.42 -0.01
C CYS A 23 -28.13 -3.04 1.39
N LYS A 24 -28.82 -2.46 2.37
CA LYS A 24 -28.93 -3.03 3.73
C LYS A 24 -29.60 -4.40 3.73
N PHE A 25 -30.67 -4.57 2.93
CA PHE A 25 -31.38 -5.83 2.78
C PHE A 25 -30.49 -6.89 2.12
N ILE A 26 -29.83 -6.54 1.02
CA ILE A 26 -28.89 -7.43 0.31
C ILE A 26 -27.76 -7.86 1.25
N CYS A 27 -27.12 -6.91 1.96
CA CYS A 27 -26.06 -7.22 2.92
C CYS A 27 -26.54 -8.09 4.10
N LYS A 28 -27.85 -8.00 4.46
CA LYS A 28 -28.45 -8.77 5.56
C LYS A 28 -28.84 -10.18 5.16
N TYR A 29 -29.35 -10.38 3.95
CA TYR A 29 -30.00 -11.64 3.56
C TYR A 29 -29.26 -12.44 2.49
N ILE A 30 -28.42 -11.78 1.67
CA ILE A 30 -27.62 -12.48 0.67
C ILE A 30 -26.30 -12.89 1.29
N PRO A 31 -26.00 -14.19 1.44
CA PRO A 31 -24.74 -14.63 1.96
C PRO A 31 -23.61 -14.29 0.97
N LEU A 32 -22.91 -13.20 1.24
CA LEU A 32 -21.64 -12.96 0.58
C LEU A 32 -20.73 -14.13 0.94
N LYS A 33 -20.21 -14.84 -0.07
CA LYS A 33 -19.23 -15.93 0.13
C LYS A 33 -17.98 -15.36 0.77
N GLN A 34 -17.96 -15.25 2.08
CA GLN A 34 -16.79 -14.89 2.86
C GLN A 34 -16.18 -16.15 3.42
N TRP A 35 -14.92 -16.29 3.12
CA TRP A 35 -14.12 -17.34 3.73
C TRP A 35 -13.59 -16.80 5.06
N ILE A 36 -13.88 -17.51 6.14
CA ILE A 36 -13.31 -17.26 7.45
C ILE A 36 -12.21 -18.30 7.61
N PHE A 37 -10.98 -17.83 7.66
CA PHE A 37 -9.85 -18.73 7.73
C PHE A 37 -9.15 -18.65 9.05
N ASP A 38 -8.71 -19.79 9.48
CA ASP A 38 -7.64 -19.93 10.42
C ASP A 38 -6.31 -19.59 9.71
N ASP A 39 -5.55 -18.68 10.29
CA ASP A 39 -4.25 -18.27 9.75
C ASP A 39 -3.20 -19.43 9.74
N SER A 40 -3.47 -20.53 10.44
CA SER A 40 -2.62 -21.72 10.47
C SER A 40 -2.65 -22.54 9.19
N HIS A 41 -3.70 -22.43 8.40
CA HIS A 41 -3.85 -23.15 7.14
C HIS A 41 -3.95 -22.14 6.00
N SER A 42 -2.81 -21.81 5.42
CA SER A 42 -2.72 -20.99 4.22
C SER A 42 -3.24 -21.79 3.02
N PRO A 43 -4.49 -21.62 2.56
CA PRO A 43 -4.96 -22.32 1.38
C PRO A 43 -4.21 -21.81 0.16
N LYS A 44 -3.92 -22.70 -0.76
CA LYS A 44 -3.10 -22.42 -1.95
C LYS A 44 -3.69 -21.36 -2.87
N TYR A 45 -5.01 -21.14 -2.85
CA TYR A 45 -5.70 -20.13 -3.66
C TYR A 45 -6.90 -19.62 -2.88
N GLN A 46 -6.78 -18.45 -2.27
CA GLN A 46 -7.90 -17.79 -1.64
C GLN A 46 -8.38 -16.62 -2.49
N LYS A 47 -9.67 -16.59 -2.75
CA LYS A 47 -10.34 -15.34 -3.11
C LYS A 47 -10.40 -14.51 -1.83
N PHE A 48 -9.51 -13.56 -1.68
CA PHE A 48 -9.57 -12.62 -0.57
C PHE A 48 -10.72 -11.66 -0.83
N LYS A 49 -11.64 -11.56 0.09
CA LYS A 49 -12.53 -10.41 0.11
C LYS A 49 -11.71 -9.22 0.58
N VAL A 50 -11.73 -8.16 -0.20
CA VAL A 50 -11.16 -6.88 0.21
C VAL A 50 -12.00 -6.37 1.37
N ASP A 51 -11.37 -6.11 2.50
CA ASP A 51 -12.01 -5.40 3.58
C ASP A 51 -12.25 -3.96 3.10
N GLU A 52 -13.49 -3.51 3.21
CA GLU A 52 -13.82 -2.13 2.91
C GLU A 52 -13.02 -1.20 3.83
N PRO A 53 -12.49 -0.08 3.32
CA PRO A 53 -11.83 0.89 4.19
C PRO A 53 -12.83 1.45 5.23
N PRO A 54 -12.36 1.85 6.43
CA PRO A 54 -13.22 2.42 7.43
C PRO A 54 -13.77 3.77 6.96
N VAL A 55 -14.96 4.11 7.40
CA VAL A 55 -15.48 5.46 7.18
C VAL A 55 -14.70 6.42 8.08
N ILE A 56 -14.01 7.37 7.44
CA ILE A 56 -13.27 8.41 8.13
C ILE A 56 -14.19 9.59 8.31
N ILE A 57 -14.52 9.88 9.57
CA ILE A 57 -15.29 11.07 9.91
C ILE A 57 -14.35 12.03 10.60
N GLN A 58 -14.16 13.21 10.00
CA GLN A 58 -13.54 14.30 10.69
C GLN A 58 -14.41 14.64 11.89
N ARG A 59 -13.81 14.66 13.08
CA ARG A 59 -14.52 15.01 14.30
C ARG A 59 -14.88 16.47 14.21
N GLU A 60 -16.16 16.81 14.08
CA GLU A 60 -16.64 18.14 14.46
C GLU A 60 -16.39 18.31 15.95
N VAL A 61 -15.53 19.25 16.30
CA VAL A 61 -15.34 19.64 17.69
C VAL A 61 -16.53 20.47 18.07
N TRP A 62 -17.54 19.80 18.61
CA TRP A 62 -18.68 20.53 19.17
C TRP A 62 -18.22 21.22 20.44
N TYR A 63 -18.21 22.53 20.40
CA TYR A 63 -17.95 23.33 21.60
C TYR A 63 -19.00 23.00 22.65
N TYR A 64 -18.63 22.82 23.89
CA TYR A 64 -19.52 22.32 24.95
C TYR A 64 -20.83 23.09 25.08
N LYS A 65 -20.82 24.43 24.88
CA LYS A 65 -22.03 25.28 24.94
C LYS A 65 -23.04 24.89 23.84
N ASP A 66 -22.56 24.63 22.64
CA ASP A 66 -23.42 24.28 21.51
C ASP A 66 -23.95 22.85 21.67
N PHE A 67 -23.12 21.96 22.22
CA PHE A 67 -23.56 20.62 22.57
C PHE A 67 -24.65 20.61 23.64
N ILE A 68 -24.54 21.45 24.69
CA ILE A 68 -25.58 21.61 25.72
C ILE A 68 -26.89 22.12 25.10
N LYS A 69 -26.80 23.15 24.21
CA LYS A 69 -27.98 23.68 23.49
C LYS A 69 -28.63 22.60 22.64
N TYR A 70 -27.83 21.84 21.89
CA TYR A 70 -28.33 20.74 21.06
C TYR A 70 -29.03 19.66 21.87
N ILE A 71 -28.46 19.22 22.99
CA ILE A 71 -29.06 18.20 23.87
C ILE A 71 -30.37 18.74 24.48
N LYS A 72 -30.41 20.00 24.93
CA LYS A 72 -31.60 20.64 25.41
C LYS A 72 -32.71 20.67 24.36
N TRP A 73 -32.36 21.09 23.14
CA TRP A 73 -33.32 21.13 22.02
C TRP A 73 -33.86 19.75 21.64
N ARG A 74 -32.96 18.77 21.53
CA ARG A 74 -33.32 17.45 21.00
C ARG A 74 -34.01 16.55 22.03
N TYR A 75 -33.57 16.61 23.29
CA TYR A 75 -34.00 15.68 24.35
C TYR A 75 -34.69 16.37 25.52
N ASN A 76 -34.87 17.68 25.44
CA ASN A 76 -35.43 18.49 26.54
C ASN A 76 -34.72 18.25 27.89
N TYR A 77 -33.39 18.06 27.83
CA TYR A 77 -32.56 17.73 28.98
C TYR A 77 -31.47 18.78 29.20
N ASP A 78 -31.49 19.41 30.41
CA ASP A 78 -30.47 20.40 30.79
C ASP A 78 -29.25 19.74 31.44
N ILE A 79 -28.11 19.84 30.81
CA ILE A 79 -26.84 19.38 31.39
C ILE A 79 -26.33 20.47 32.33
N LYS A 80 -26.52 20.25 33.65
CA LYS A 80 -26.02 21.17 34.69
C LYS A 80 -24.62 20.80 35.12
N PRO A 81 -23.81 21.76 35.64
CA PRO A 81 -22.50 21.48 36.24
C PRO A 81 -22.56 20.34 37.27
N VAL A 82 -21.40 19.77 37.54
CA VAL A 82 -21.27 18.66 38.52
C VAL A 82 -21.41 19.24 39.92
N LYS A 83 -22.42 18.77 40.70
CA LYS A 83 -22.50 19.09 42.13
C LYS A 83 -21.50 18.25 42.89
N ARG A 84 -20.44 18.88 43.39
CA ARG A 84 -19.37 18.22 44.16
C ARG A 84 -19.75 18.20 45.64
N ARG A 85 -19.59 17.03 46.25
CA ARG A 85 -19.81 16.84 47.69
C ARG A 85 -18.56 17.01 48.54
N SER A 86 -17.37 16.98 47.92
CA SER A 86 -16.06 17.09 48.54
C SER A 86 -15.11 17.91 47.67
N VAL A 87 -14.00 18.40 48.28
CA VAL A 87 -12.94 19.04 47.56
C VAL A 87 -12.36 18.07 46.55
N CYS A 88 -12.21 18.52 45.33
CA CYS A 88 -11.80 17.68 44.20
C CYS A 88 -10.45 18.14 43.67
N ASP A 89 -9.49 17.18 43.53
CA ASP A 89 -8.14 17.42 43.01
C ASP A 89 -8.10 17.53 41.48
N ILE A 90 -9.11 18.12 40.88
CA ILE A 90 -9.08 18.41 39.43
C ILE A 90 -8.48 19.81 39.30
N PRO A 91 -7.41 19.99 38.51
CA PRO A 91 -6.80 21.31 38.27
C PRO A 91 -7.81 22.34 37.76
N ASP A 92 -7.60 23.61 38.13
CA ASP A 92 -8.54 24.68 37.76
C ASP A 92 -8.56 24.97 36.27
N ASP A 93 -7.48 24.72 35.58
CA ASP A 93 -7.29 24.83 34.13
C ASP A 93 -7.72 23.59 33.35
N ALA A 94 -8.19 22.54 34.05
CA ALA A 94 -8.60 21.31 33.39
C ALA A 94 -9.80 21.53 32.48
N MET A 95 -9.66 21.13 31.21
CA MET A 95 -10.72 21.16 30.22
C MET A 95 -10.89 19.79 29.57
N CYS A 96 -12.11 19.50 29.14
CA CYS A 96 -12.34 18.29 28.36
C CYS A 96 -11.64 18.39 26.99
N PRO A 97 -10.75 17.48 26.63
CA PRO A 97 -10.01 17.56 25.38
C PRO A 97 -10.91 17.35 24.14
N TYR A 98 -12.16 16.92 24.34
CA TYR A 98 -13.09 16.61 23.27
C TYR A 98 -14.09 17.71 22.95
N CYS A 99 -14.64 18.38 23.96
CA CYS A 99 -15.65 19.41 23.78
C CYS A 99 -15.32 20.74 24.47
N HIS A 100 -14.12 20.84 25.04
CA HIS A 100 -13.62 22.01 25.77
C HIS A 100 -14.49 22.44 26.95
N ALA A 101 -15.27 21.51 27.53
CA ALA A 101 -16.03 21.79 28.73
C ALA A 101 -15.06 22.04 29.91
N PRO A 102 -15.29 23.12 30.71
CA PRO A 102 -14.42 23.46 31.82
C PRO A 102 -14.54 22.47 32.97
N LYS A 103 -13.64 22.60 33.97
CA LYS A 103 -13.60 21.82 35.19
C LYS A 103 -14.97 21.53 35.80
N ASP A 104 -15.90 22.47 35.74
CA ASP A 104 -17.24 22.31 36.35
C ASP A 104 -18.08 21.18 35.78
N TYR A 105 -17.75 20.72 34.58
CA TYR A 105 -18.41 19.60 33.91
C TYR A 105 -17.58 18.30 33.94
N LEU A 106 -16.43 18.29 34.62
CA LEU A 106 -15.57 17.12 34.74
C LEU A 106 -15.72 16.47 36.12
N TYR A 107 -15.67 15.17 36.19
CA TYR A 107 -15.64 14.42 37.46
C TYR A 107 -14.73 13.19 37.35
N LYS A 108 -14.20 12.76 38.50
CA LYS A 108 -13.35 11.56 38.54
C LYS A 108 -14.16 10.32 38.22
N ASN A 109 -13.63 9.48 37.36
CA ASN A 109 -14.24 8.18 37.06
C ASN A 109 -13.87 7.20 38.19
N ASN A 110 -14.88 6.61 38.84
CA ASN A 110 -14.67 5.71 39.95
C ASN A 110 -13.79 4.51 39.55
N GLY A 111 -12.71 4.27 40.30
CA GLY A 111 -11.84 3.10 40.15
C GLY A 111 -10.63 3.26 39.21
N SER A 112 -10.43 4.40 38.59
CA SER A 112 -9.25 4.62 37.77
C SER A 112 -8.41 5.82 38.22
N HIS A 113 -7.10 5.61 38.39
CA HIS A 113 -6.16 6.68 38.72
C HIS A 113 -6.14 7.75 37.61
N LYS A 114 -6.34 9.02 37.99
CA LYS A 114 -6.27 10.19 37.11
C LYS A 114 -7.24 10.24 35.92
N GLN A 115 -8.23 9.35 35.82
CA GLN A 115 -9.20 9.40 34.74
C GLN A 115 -10.36 10.33 35.07
N LEU A 116 -10.64 11.26 34.17
CA LEU A 116 -11.77 12.20 34.25
C LEU A 116 -12.84 11.82 33.24
N MET A 117 -14.09 12.00 33.60
CA MET A 117 -15.24 11.85 32.74
C MET A 117 -15.92 13.20 32.52
N CYS A 118 -16.23 13.52 31.28
CA CYS A 118 -16.95 14.75 30.95
C CYS A 118 -18.45 14.52 30.95
N LYS A 119 -19.17 15.29 31.75
CA LYS A 119 -20.63 15.23 31.83
C LYS A 119 -21.34 15.71 30.56
N VAL A 120 -20.70 16.58 29.78
CA VAL A 120 -21.29 17.14 28.56
C VAL A 120 -21.21 16.11 27.42
N CYS A 121 -20.03 15.63 27.07
CA CYS A 121 -19.86 14.73 25.92
C CYS A 121 -19.82 13.24 26.30
N GLY A 122 -19.88 12.90 27.61
CA GLY A 122 -19.85 11.53 28.10
C GLY A 122 -18.54 10.78 27.89
N ARG A 123 -17.45 11.47 27.56
CA ARG A 123 -16.15 10.83 27.28
C ARG A 123 -15.23 10.88 28.48
N THR A 124 -14.37 9.89 28.53
CA THR A 124 -13.29 9.81 29.51
C THR A 124 -11.97 10.30 28.92
N SER A 125 -11.18 11.01 29.72
CA SER A 125 -9.84 11.48 29.40
C SER A 125 -8.93 11.34 30.63
N MET A 126 -7.63 11.33 30.43
CA MET A 126 -6.69 11.42 31.54
C MET A 126 -6.57 12.89 31.97
N SER A 127 -6.33 13.14 33.26
CA SER A 127 -6.18 14.51 33.77
C SER A 127 -5.02 15.28 33.15
N ASP A 128 -4.00 14.55 32.68
CA ASP A 128 -2.78 15.11 32.08
C ASP A 128 -2.89 15.19 30.53
N ALA A 129 -4.07 14.90 29.97
CA ALA A 129 -4.26 14.92 28.53
C ALA A 129 -4.40 16.38 28.04
N HIS A 130 -3.32 16.94 27.59
CA HIS A 130 -3.31 18.19 26.81
C HIS A 130 -3.78 17.88 25.40
N SER A 131 -4.92 18.37 24.98
CA SER A 131 -5.51 18.30 23.64
C SER A 131 -5.23 17.02 22.85
N PHE A 132 -6.25 16.21 22.61
CA PHE A 132 -6.16 15.17 21.59
C PHE A 132 -6.18 15.83 20.21
N SER A 133 -5.08 15.71 19.47
CA SER A 133 -4.96 16.13 18.07
C SER A 133 -5.79 15.26 17.11
N ASP A 134 -6.39 14.17 17.59
CA ASP A 134 -7.16 13.23 16.76
C ASP A 134 -8.56 13.77 16.45
N ARG A 135 -8.61 14.59 15.42
CA ARG A 135 -9.85 15.07 14.80
C ARG A 135 -10.54 13.98 13.94
N ILE A 136 -9.93 12.81 13.84
CA ILE A 136 -10.41 11.74 12.96
C ILE A 136 -10.98 10.61 13.80
N VAL A 137 -12.20 10.19 13.48
CA VAL A 137 -12.84 9.00 14.06
C VAL A 137 -13.00 7.96 12.97
N LEU A 138 -12.33 6.83 13.12
CA LEU A 138 -12.49 5.68 12.26
C LEU A 138 -13.77 4.94 12.64
N ARG A 139 -14.66 4.76 11.68
CA ARG A 139 -15.92 4.03 11.87
C ARG A 139 -15.97 2.77 11.03
N CYS A 140 -16.60 1.75 11.57
CA CYS A 140 -16.85 0.51 10.86
C CYS A 140 -17.76 0.78 9.64
N PRO A 141 -17.38 0.37 8.41
CA PRO A 141 -18.20 0.61 7.21
C PRO A 141 -19.51 -0.18 7.24
N HIS A 142 -19.59 -1.25 8.04
CA HIS A 142 -20.75 -2.14 8.09
C HIS A 142 -21.80 -1.76 9.15
N CYS A 143 -21.41 -1.07 10.23
CA CYS A 143 -22.33 -0.73 11.31
C CYS A 143 -22.17 0.68 11.86
N SER A 144 -21.29 1.49 11.28
CA SER A 144 -21.03 2.88 11.67
C SER A 144 -20.56 3.10 13.12
N HIS A 145 -20.31 2.03 13.90
CA HIS A 145 -19.71 2.15 15.22
C HIS A 145 -18.25 2.57 15.13
N ALA A 146 -17.81 3.39 16.07
CA ALA A 146 -16.40 3.75 16.19
C ALA A 146 -15.54 2.49 16.41
N LEU A 147 -14.43 2.42 15.70
CA LEU A 147 -13.48 1.32 15.87
C LEU A 147 -12.71 1.49 17.19
N ALA A 148 -12.58 0.41 17.93
CA ALA A 148 -11.79 0.39 19.15
C ALA A 148 -10.33 0.09 18.83
N HIS A 149 -9.42 0.90 19.39
CA HIS A 149 -8.00 0.59 19.43
C HIS A 149 -7.76 -0.72 20.20
N LYS A 150 -7.04 -1.66 19.61
CA LYS A 150 -6.84 -2.98 20.24
C LYS A 150 -5.38 -3.30 20.52
N LYS A 151 -4.49 -2.95 19.62
CA LYS A 151 -3.08 -3.32 19.78
C LYS A 151 -2.18 -2.45 18.93
N ASP A 152 -1.06 -2.03 19.51
CA ASP A 152 0.06 -1.42 18.81
C ASP A 152 1.00 -2.50 18.28
N ARG A 153 1.36 -2.37 17.03
CA ARG A 153 2.42 -3.13 16.38
C ARG A 153 3.57 -2.19 16.02
N LYS A 154 4.72 -2.72 15.67
CA LYS A 154 5.90 -1.91 15.33
C LYS A 154 5.63 -0.84 14.26
N HIS A 155 4.78 -1.13 13.28
CA HIS A 155 4.55 -0.27 12.13
C HIS A 155 3.08 0.12 11.91
N PHE A 156 2.17 -0.38 12.75
CA PHE A 156 0.73 -0.09 12.61
C PHE A 156 -0.03 -0.33 13.91
N ILE A 157 -1.15 0.35 14.02
CA ILE A 157 -2.13 0.18 15.10
C ILE A 157 -3.28 -0.65 14.56
N ILE A 158 -3.80 -1.56 15.39
CA ILE A 158 -4.95 -2.38 15.04
C ILE A 158 -6.21 -1.77 15.67
N HIS A 159 -7.13 -1.37 14.81
CA HIS A 159 -8.47 -0.97 15.18
C HIS A 159 -9.45 -2.09 14.85
N LYS A 160 -10.39 -2.37 15.74
CA LYS A 160 -11.35 -3.47 15.62
C LYS A 160 -12.77 -2.98 15.91
N CYS A 161 -13.75 -3.40 15.12
CA CYS A 161 -15.15 -3.23 15.45
C CYS A 161 -15.52 -4.20 16.60
N VAL A 162 -15.95 -3.65 17.71
CA VAL A 162 -16.35 -4.44 18.90
C VAL A 162 -17.85 -4.58 19.05
N ASN A 163 -18.64 -4.03 18.15
CA ASN A 163 -20.10 -4.11 18.20
C ASN A 163 -20.56 -5.56 17.95
N PRO A 164 -21.20 -6.23 18.94
CA PRO A 164 -21.69 -7.59 18.78
C PRO A 164 -22.88 -7.71 17.82
N LYS A 165 -23.55 -6.60 17.53
CA LYS A 165 -24.64 -6.51 16.55
C LYS A 165 -24.18 -6.07 15.17
N CYS A 166 -22.86 -6.00 14.94
CA CYS A 166 -22.32 -5.64 13.62
C CYS A 166 -22.74 -6.67 12.57
N PRO A 167 -23.37 -6.26 11.45
CA PRO A 167 -23.76 -7.19 10.38
C PRO A 167 -22.61 -8.04 9.86
N TYR A 168 -21.42 -7.44 9.72
CA TYR A 168 -20.19 -8.13 9.32
C TYR A 168 -19.82 -9.25 10.31
N TYR A 169 -19.83 -8.95 11.61
CA TYR A 169 -19.53 -9.92 12.65
C TYR A 169 -20.55 -11.07 12.66
N LEU A 170 -21.85 -10.74 12.65
CA LEU A 170 -22.92 -11.74 12.68
C LEU A 170 -22.89 -12.64 11.43
N HIS A 171 -22.61 -12.08 10.28
CA HIS A 171 -22.47 -12.82 9.04
C HIS A 171 -21.28 -13.80 9.09
N ASN A 172 -20.13 -13.35 9.57
CA ASN A 172 -18.96 -14.20 9.71
C ASN A 172 -19.16 -15.29 10.79
N LEU A 173 -19.84 -14.95 11.89
CA LEU A 173 -20.14 -15.91 12.94
C LEU A 173 -21.01 -17.07 12.44
N LYS A 174 -21.95 -16.82 11.53
CA LYS A 174 -22.82 -17.85 10.93
C LYS A 174 -22.06 -18.82 10.02
N LYS A 175 -20.87 -18.45 9.53
CA LYS A 175 -20.07 -19.27 8.63
C LYS A 175 -19.14 -20.25 9.35
N VAL A 176 -18.96 -20.07 10.64
CA VAL A 176 -18.13 -20.95 11.46
C VAL A 176 -19.01 -22.02 12.08
N ASP A 177 -18.62 -23.27 11.91
CA ASP A 177 -19.34 -24.39 12.50
C ASP A 177 -19.40 -24.28 14.01
N LYS A 178 -20.55 -24.67 14.58
CA LYS A 178 -20.78 -24.55 16.02
C LYS A 178 -19.78 -25.35 16.84
N GLU A 179 -19.29 -26.47 16.32
CA GLU A 179 -18.26 -27.29 16.93
C GLU A 179 -16.96 -26.56 17.12
N HIS A 180 -16.51 -25.82 16.09
CA HIS A 180 -15.30 -24.98 16.14
C HIS A 180 -15.44 -23.76 17.05
N LEU A 181 -16.66 -23.29 17.30
CA LEU A 181 -16.90 -22.17 18.24
C LEU A 181 -16.89 -22.61 19.70
N SER A 182 -17.10 -23.90 19.98
CA SER A 182 -17.09 -24.47 21.33
C SER A 182 -15.68 -24.78 21.85
N GLU A 183 -14.68 -24.85 20.97
CA GLU A 183 -13.28 -25.03 21.36
C GLU A 183 -12.78 -23.88 22.24
N ALA A 184 -11.81 -24.14 23.15
CA ALA A 184 -11.31 -23.19 24.14
C ALA A 184 -10.86 -21.84 23.57
N TYR A 185 -10.46 -21.79 22.31
CA TYR A 185 -10.02 -20.57 21.59
C TYR A 185 -10.89 -20.26 20.36
N GLY A 186 -12.01 -20.96 20.16
CA GLY A 186 -12.75 -20.98 18.90
C GLY A 186 -13.07 -19.60 18.31
N LYS A 187 -13.69 -18.70 19.10
CA LYS A 187 -14.02 -17.33 18.60
C LYS A 187 -12.79 -16.46 18.35
N ASN A 188 -11.68 -16.68 19.04
CA ASN A 188 -10.46 -15.88 18.91
C ASN A 188 -9.56 -16.35 17.77
N ARG A 189 -9.75 -17.59 17.34
CA ARG A 189 -9.02 -18.21 16.22
C ARG A 189 -9.41 -17.61 14.87
N TYR A 190 -10.66 -17.16 14.75
CA TYR A 190 -11.22 -16.64 13.52
C TYR A 190 -11.27 -15.11 13.48
N LYS A 191 -11.03 -14.52 12.31
CA LYS A 191 -11.14 -13.07 12.08
C LYS A 191 -12.60 -12.67 11.84
N LEU A 192 -13.45 -12.82 12.86
CA LEU A 192 -14.89 -12.58 12.75
C LEU A 192 -15.27 -11.10 12.67
N HIS A 193 -14.49 -10.25 13.31
CA HIS A 193 -14.76 -8.82 13.37
C HIS A 193 -14.06 -8.07 12.23
N TYR A 194 -14.63 -6.94 11.84
CA TYR A 194 -13.94 -6.00 10.97
C TYR A 194 -12.70 -5.45 11.68
N ILE A 195 -11.56 -5.47 10.97
CA ILE A 195 -10.25 -5.04 11.47
C ILE A 195 -9.66 -4.05 10.45
N TYR A 196 -9.20 -2.92 10.97
CA TYR A 196 -8.44 -1.93 10.20
C TYR A 196 -7.05 -1.77 10.77
N ARG A 197 -6.05 -1.60 9.91
CA ARG A 197 -4.66 -1.36 10.27
C ARG A 197 -4.30 0.08 9.93
N GLU A 198 -4.10 0.90 10.96
CA GLU A 198 -3.60 2.27 10.82
C GLU A 198 -2.08 2.27 10.94
N PHE A 199 -1.38 2.76 9.91
CA PHE A 199 0.07 2.71 9.87
C PHE A 199 0.69 3.88 10.66
N THR A 200 1.60 3.54 11.60
CA THR A 200 2.35 4.51 12.40
C THR A 200 3.65 4.94 11.72
N VAL A 201 4.18 4.11 10.81
CA VAL A 201 5.35 4.45 10.00
C VAL A 201 4.93 5.32 8.84
N ASP A 202 5.58 6.47 8.68
CA ASP A 202 5.32 7.36 7.55
C ASP A 202 6.02 6.84 6.28
N PHE A 203 5.34 5.93 5.59
CA PHE A 203 5.82 5.37 4.32
C PHE A 203 5.96 6.42 3.21
N PHE A 204 5.35 7.59 3.38
CA PHE A 204 5.47 8.71 2.43
C PHE A 204 6.77 9.47 2.58
N LYS A 205 7.46 9.36 3.72
CA LYS A 205 8.78 9.97 3.96
C LYS A 205 9.95 9.01 3.75
N MET A 206 9.69 7.70 3.61
CA MET A 206 10.77 6.75 3.35
C MET A 206 11.44 7.03 2.01
N ASP A 207 12.76 6.90 1.96
CA ASP A 207 13.50 6.97 0.72
C ASP A 207 13.23 5.71 -0.12
N ILE A 208 12.55 5.89 -1.26
CA ILE A 208 12.15 4.81 -2.16
C ILE A 208 13.21 4.48 -3.21
N SER A 209 14.18 5.38 -3.42
CA SER A 209 15.25 5.19 -4.40
C SER A 209 16.54 4.65 -3.77
N SER A 210 16.60 4.54 -2.43
CA SER A 210 17.79 4.04 -1.77
C SER A 210 17.93 2.54 -1.89
N LEU A 211 19.00 2.11 -2.51
CA LEU A 211 19.61 0.82 -2.25
C LEU A 211 20.61 0.98 -1.07
N PRO A 212 20.96 -0.12 -0.37
CA PRO A 212 21.93 -0.04 0.70
C PRO A 212 23.20 0.69 0.29
N LYS A 213 23.65 1.60 1.14
CA LYS A 213 24.67 2.61 0.83
C LYS A 213 26.10 2.10 0.58
N ASN A 214 26.35 0.81 0.73
CA ASN A 214 27.66 0.24 0.44
C ASN A 214 27.95 0.25 -1.07
N THR A 215 28.18 1.44 -1.60
CA THR A 215 28.61 1.62 -2.99
C THR A 215 30.03 1.10 -3.13
N SER A 216 30.21 0.04 -3.90
CA SER A 216 31.52 -0.28 -4.42
C SER A 216 31.87 0.73 -5.50
N SER A 217 33.07 1.32 -5.44
CA SER A 217 33.55 2.16 -6.53
C SER A 217 33.68 1.33 -7.81
N LEU A 218 33.46 1.96 -8.98
CA LEU A 218 33.66 1.34 -10.28
C LEU A 218 35.17 1.18 -10.62
N GLN A 219 35.93 0.60 -9.70
CA GLN A 219 37.33 0.31 -9.90
C GLN A 219 37.49 -1.09 -10.45
N PHE A 220 38.13 -1.18 -11.62
CA PHE A 220 38.43 -2.43 -12.30
C PHE A 220 39.89 -2.77 -12.11
N SER A 221 40.21 -3.64 -11.15
CA SER A 221 41.59 -4.04 -10.89
C SER A 221 42.10 -5.19 -11.74
N LYS A 222 41.21 -6.11 -12.17
CA LYS A 222 41.57 -7.35 -12.89
C LYS A 222 40.92 -7.47 -14.27
N HIS A 223 39.70 -6.94 -14.40
CA HIS A 223 38.90 -7.11 -15.62
C HIS A 223 38.36 -5.75 -16.06
N SER A 224 38.17 -5.58 -17.38
CA SER A 224 37.63 -4.33 -17.92
C SER A 224 36.15 -4.14 -17.64
N ALA A 225 35.67 -2.91 -17.82
CA ALA A 225 34.24 -2.58 -17.76
C ALA A 225 33.41 -3.42 -18.75
N TYR A 226 33.99 -3.78 -19.89
CA TYR A 226 33.35 -4.64 -20.89
C TYR A 226 33.07 -6.04 -20.35
N ILE A 227 33.97 -6.65 -19.56
CA ILE A 227 33.73 -7.95 -18.92
C ILE A 227 32.58 -7.84 -17.91
N MET A 228 32.47 -6.72 -17.18
CA MET A 228 31.31 -6.48 -16.31
C MET A 228 30.00 -6.46 -17.12
N SER A 229 29.96 -5.76 -18.23
CA SER A 229 28.77 -5.65 -19.07
C SER A 229 28.41 -6.96 -19.77
N LEU A 230 29.40 -7.77 -20.16
CA LEU A 230 29.17 -9.16 -20.61
C LEU A 230 28.52 -9.99 -19.48
N CYS A 231 29.02 -9.88 -18.25
CA CYS A 231 28.42 -10.56 -17.11
C CYS A 231 26.94 -10.15 -16.91
N LEU A 232 26.64 -8.86 -17.05
CA LEU A 232 25.26 -8.35 -16.94
C LEU A 232 24.38 -8.90 -18.08
N THR A 233 24.89 -8.91 -19.31
CA THR A 233 24.18 -9.47 -20.46
C THR A 233 23.83 -10.94 -20.23
N LEU A 234 24.77 -11.75 -19.80
CA LEU A 234 24.57 -13.17 -19.56
C LEU A 234 23.68 -13.42 -18.34
N HIS A 235 23.91 -12.67 -17.23
CA HIS A 235 23.19 -12.89 -15.98
C HIS A 235 21.78 -12.29 -15.97
N VAL A 236 21.59 -11.08 -16.49
CA VAL A 236 20.31 -10.35 -16.43
C VAL A 236 19.47 -10.65 -17.67
N ASN A 237 20.00 -10.45 -18.87
CA ASN A 237 19.21 -10.61 -20.10
C ASN A 237 18.89 -12.08 -20.39
N LEU A 238 19.91 -12.95 -20.31
CA LEU A 238 19.75 -14.38 -20.58
C LEU A 238 19.36 -15.20 -19.34
N GLY A 239 19.33 -14.57 -18.17
CA GLY A 239 18.89 -15.21 -16.93
C GLY A 239 19.85 -16.28 -16.39
N LEU A 240 21.12 -16.31 -16.79
CA LEU A 240 22.05 -17.33 -16.29
C LEU A 240 22.33 -17.13 -14.80
N SER A 241 22.49 -18.24 -14.07
CA SER A 241 22.93 -18.17 -12.68
C SER A 241 24.35 -17.62 -12.58
N LEU A 242 24.75 -17.09 -11.44
CA LEU A 242 26.10 -16.53 -11.23
C LEU A 242 27.21 -17.50 -11.62
N ARG A 243 27.08 -18.79 -11.28
CA ARG A 243 28.05 -19.85 -11.62
C ARG A 243 28.07 -20.15 -13.12
N LYS A 244 26.89 -20.26 -13.75
CA LYS A 244 26.79 -20.45 -15.21
C LYS A 244 27.31 -19.23 -15.99
N THR A 245 27.09 -18.02 -15.47
CA THR A 245 27.66 -16.80 -16.05
C THR A 245 29.19 -16.83 -16.02
N ALA A 246 29.79 -17.15 -14.87
CA ALA A 246 31.25 -17.28 -14.76
C ALA A 246 31.80 -18.37 -15.70
N GLN A 247 31.11 -19.51 -15.80
CA GLN A 247 31.49 -20.58 -16.72
C GLN A 247 31.39 -20.13 -18.19
N ALA A 248 30.29 -19.48 -18.58
CA ALA A 248 30.11 -18.98 -19.93
C ALA A 248 31.20 -17.94 -20.34
N ILE A 249 31.57 -17.05 -19.42
CA ILE A 249 32.68 -16.10 -19.65
C ILE A 249 34.02 -16.83 -19.87
N LYS A 250 34.26 -17.91 -19.11
CA LYS A 250 35.44 -18.73 -19.31
C LYS A 250 35.41 -19.44 -20.67
N ASP A 251 34.30 -20.14 -20.95
CA ASP A 251 34.18 -20.97 -22.15
C ASP A 251 34.18 -20.16 -23.46
N LEU A 252 33.53 -18.98 -23.47
CA LEU A 252 33.39 -18.17 -24.67
C LEU A 252 34.55 -17.18 -24.87
N TYR A 253 35.12 -16.66 -23.78
CA TYR A 253 36.11 -15.58 -23.85
C TYR A 253 37.44 -15.95 -23.19
N ASN A 254 37.59 -17.15 -22.66
CA ASN A 254 38.78 -17.62 -21.92
C ASN A 254 39.18 -16.70 -20.76
N VAL A 255 38.21 -16.03 -20.13
CA VAL A 255 38.45 -15.15 -19.00
C VAL A 255 38.01 -15.84 -17.69
N ASN A 256 38.95 -16.05 -16.78
CA ASN A 256 38.69 -16.63 -15.50
C ASN A 256 38.10 -15.58 -14.52
N ILE A 257 36.82 -15.73 -14.21
CA ILE A 257 36.10 -14.89 -13.26
C ILE A 257 35.37 -15.75 -12.23
N SER A 258 35.34 -15.34 -10.97
CA SER A 258 34.59 -16.06 -9.95
C SER A 258 33.10 -15.65 -9.99
N HIS A 259 32.21 -16.56 -9.58
CA HIS A 259 30.78 -16.26 -9.44
C HIS A 259 30.53 -15.11 -8.44
N GLN A 260 31.38 -14.96 -7.40
CA GLN A 260 31.31 -13.85 -6.46
C GLN A 260 31.63 -12.50 -7.14
N GLN A 261 32.58 -12.50 -8.08
CA GLN A 261 32.87 -11.29 -8.83
C GLN A 261 31.72 -10.90 -9.76
N VAL A 262 31.03 -11.87 -10.37
CA VAL A 262 29.80 -11.63 -11.14
C VAL A 262 28.72 -11.00 -10.23
N ALA A 263 28.55 -11.51 -9.03
CA ALA A 263 27.62 -10.94 -8.04
C ALA A 263 28.02 -9.50 -7.65
N ASN A 264 29.30 -9.23 -7.45
CA ASN A 264 29.79 -7.90 -7.13
C ASN A 264 29.54 -6.92 -8.28
N TYR A 265 29.75 -7.35 -9.53
CA TYR A 265 29.45 -6.53 -10.72
C TYR A 265 27.94 -6.23 -10.81
N ALA A 266 27.08 -7.23 -10.61
CA ALA A 266 25.64 -7.03 -10.59
C ALA A 266 25.21 -6.05 -9.48
N LYS A 267 25.77 -6.19 -8.28
CA LYS A 267 25.52 -5.27 -7.16
C LYS A 267 25.94 -3.83 -7.52
N THR A 268 27.16 -3.65 -8.02
CA THR A 268 27.68 -2.33 -8.39
C THR A 268 26.84 -1.69 -9.49
N ALA A 269 26.53 -2.45 -10.55
CA ALA A 269 25.67 -1.95 -11.63
C ALA A 269 24.28 -1.56 -11.13
N ALA A 270 23.67 -2.35 -10.25
CA ALA A 270 22.37 -2.03 -9.66
C ALA A 270 22.38 -0.70 -8.91
N LEU A 271 23.39 -0.48 -8.07
CA LEU A 271 23.55 0.75 -7.28
C LEU A 271 23.70 2.00 -8.17
N VAL A 272 24.41 1.85 -9.29
CA VAL A 272 24.66 2.96 -10.21
C VAL A 272 23.46 3.23 -11.12
N ILE A 273 22.82 2.18 -11.65
CA ILE A 273 21.75 2.31 -12.64
C ILE A 273 20.41 2.70 -11.99
N LYS A 274 20.14 2.23 -10.77
CA LYS A 274 18.85 2.46 -10.11
C LYS A 274 18.45 3.94 -10.03
N PRO A 275 19.32 4.90 -9.66
CA PRO A 275 18.97 6.32 -9.65
C PRO A 275 18.52 6.84 -11.03
N PHE A 276 19.06 6.37 -12.11
CA PHE A 276 18.61 6.70 -13.46
C PHE A 276 17.21 6.16 -13.71
N VAL A 277 16.97 4.87 -13.45
CA VAL A 277 15.66 4.21 -13.63
C VAL A 277 14.59 4.90 -12.81
N ASP A 278 14.87 5.21 -11.55
CA ASP A 278 13.88 5.80 -10.63
C ASP A 278 13.60 7.28 -10.95
N ASN A 279 14.51 8.01 -11.57
CA ASN A 279 14.34 9.42 -11.90
C ASN A 279 14.06 9.70 -13.39
N TYR A 280 13.92 8.64 -14.19
CA TYR A 280 13.54 8.79 -15.60
C TYR A 280 12.12 9.34 -15.72
N ASP A 281 11.87 10.26 -16.64
CA ASP A 281 10.54 10.81 -16.91
C ASP A 281 9.77 9.86 -17.84
N TYR A 282 8.93 9.03 -17.25
CA TYR A 282 8.16 8.00 -17.97
C TYR A 282 6.92 8.54 -18.66
N GLU A 283 6.45 9.75 -18.32
CA GLU A 283 5.20 10.33 -18.84
C GLU A 283 4.06 9.30 -18.83
N PRO A 284 3.64 8.81 -17.66
CA PRO A 284 2.71 7.69 -17.58
C PRO A 284 1.34 8.02 -18.15
N SER A 285 0.66 6.99 -18.66
CA SER A 285 -0.76 7.10 -19.02
C SER A 285 -1.65 7.19 -17.79
N ALA A 286 -2.92 7.52 -18.00
CA ALA A 286 -3.90 7.57 -16.91
C ALA A 286 -4.35 6.18 -16.41
N THR A 287 -3.83 5.09 -16.95
CA THR A 287 -4.25 3.73 -16.59
C THR A 287 -3.06 2.92 -16.09
N LEU A 288 -3.06 2.61 -14.80
CA LEU A 288 -2.05 1.77 -14.19
C LEU A 288 -2.63 0.41 -13.79
N THR A 289 -1.79 -0.61 -13.83
CA THR A 289 -2.14 -1.94 -13.31
C THR A 289 -1.08 -2.43 -12.33
N ALA A 290 -1.53 -3.12 -11.30
CA ALA A 290 -0.68 -3.61 -10.23
C ALA A 290 -0.94 -5.08 -9.91
N ASP A 291 0.12 -5.75 -9.52
CA ASP A 291 0.06 -7.11 -9.02
C ASP A 291 1.31 -7.41 -8.17
N GLU A 292 1.21 -8.39 -7.29
CA GLU A 292 2.37 -8.85 -6.57
C GLU A 292 2.66 -10.32 -6.86
N THR A 293 3.93 -10.66 -6.82
CA THR A 293 4.40 -12.01 -7.00
C THR A 293 5.35 -12.41 -5.87
N TYR A 294 5.43 -13.69 -5.55
CA TYR A 294 6.29 -14.14 -4.48
C TYR A 294 7.65 -14.63 -4.97
N ILE A 295 8.64 -14.43 -4.14
CA ILE A 295 10.01 -14.93 -4.28
C ILE A 295 10.39 -15.71 -3.01
N LYS A 296 11.53 -16.39 -3.04
CA LYS A 296 12.15 -17.00 -1.84
C LYS A 296 13.40 -16.25 -1.46
N VAL A 297 13.53 -15.87 -0.20
CA VAL A 297 14.73 -15.28 0.38
C VAL A 297 15.13 -16.13 1.57
N ARG A 298 16.27 -16.79 1.50
CA ARG A 298 16.70 -17.83 2.47
C ARG A 298 15.63 -18.89 2.74
N GLY A 299 14.94 -19.34 1.69
CA GLY A 299 13.86 -20.30 1.80
C GLY A 299 12.53 -19.73 2.32
N VAL A 300 12.52 -18.54 2.89
CA VAL A 300 11.32 -17.86 3.39
C VAL A 300 10.62 -17.12 2.25
N LYS A 301 9.30 -17.07 2.30
CA LYS A 301 8.49 -16.38 1.30
C LYS A 301 8.63 -14.86 1.46
N GLY A 302 9.06 -14.20 0.40
CA GLY A 302 9.03 -12.75 0.21
C GLY A 302 8.17 -12.38 -0.98
N TYR A 303 7.99 -11.09 -1.20
CA TYR A 303 7.07 -10.56 -2.22
C TYR A 303 7.77 -9.51 -3.07
N VAL A 304 7.38 -9.45 -4.34
CA VAL A 304 7.72 -8.37 -5.26
C VAL A 304 6.43 -7.74 -5.72
N TRP A 305 6.29 -6.46 -5.48
CA TRP A 305 5.19 -5.64 -5.96
C TRP A 305 5.59 -5.00 -7.28
N PHE A 306 4.70 -5.03 -8.26
CA PHE A 306 4.87 -4.33 -9.52
C PHE A 306 3.70 -3.41 -9.77
N ILE A 307 4.00 -2.20 -10.21
CA ILE A 307 3.04 -1.25 -10.75
C ILE A 307 3.54 -0.81 -12.11
N MET A 308 2.71 -0.97 -13.12
CA MET A 308 3.08 -0.65 -14.48
C MET A 308 2.00 0.17 -15.17
N ASP A 309 2.42 0.93 -16.15
CA ASP A 309 1.55 1.57 -17.11
C ASP A 309 0.89 0.50 -18.00
N ALA A 310 -0.42 0.44 -17.97
CA ALA A 310 -1.17 -0.57 -18.70
C ALA A 310 -1.10 -0.39 -20.24
N LEU A 311 -0.93 0.84 -20.71
CA LEU A 311 -0.87 1.16 -22.14
C LEU A 311 0.57 1.11 -22.67
N LYS A 312 1.50 1.79 -22.00
CA LYS A 312 2.93 1.83 -22.37
C LYS A 312 3.68 0.55 -21.98
N ARG A 313 3.12 -0.27 -21.08
CA ARG A 313 3.69 -1.51 -20.52
C ARG A 313 5.01 -1.32 -19.77
N THR A 314 5.30 -0.10 -19.34
CA THR A 314 6.49 0.27 -18.60
C THR A 314 6.29 0.04 -17.12
N ILE A 315 7.28 -0.50 -16.43
CA ILE A 315 7.28 -0.64 -14.98
C ILE A 315 7.60 0.72 -14.36
N LEU A 316 6.65 1.25 -13.59
CA LEU A 316 6.76 2.55 -12.94
C LEU A 316 7.09 2.44 -11.44
N GLY A 317 6.67 1.36 -10.82
CA GLY A 317 6.92 1.11 -9.40
C GLY A 317 7.23 -0.36 -9.14
N TYR A 318 8.19 -0.61 -8.24
CA TYR A 318 8.57 -1.96 -7.84
C TYR A 318 9.13 -1.96 -6.43
N GLN A 319 8.79 -2.99 -5.65
CA GLN A 319 9.25 -3.11 -4.26
C GLN A 319 9.41 -4.57 -3.86
N VAL A 320 10.55 -4.90 -3.25
CA VAL A 320 10.75 -6.19 -2.57
C VAL A 320 10.38 -6.04 -1.10
N SER A 321 9.68 -7.01 -0.55
CA SER A 321 9.29 -7.01 0.86
C SER A 321 9.25 -8.42 1.46
N ASP A 322 9.37 -8.48 2.77
CA ASP A 322 9.21 -9.68 3.58
C ASP A 322 7.74 -9.99 3.91
N ASN A 323 6.86 -9.04 3.63
CA ASN A 323 5.43 -9.17 3.91
C ASN A 323 4.57 -8.65 2.76
N ARG A 324 3.33 -9.11 2.73
CA ARG A 324 2.30 -8.69 1.77
C ARG A 324 1.40 -7.61 2.38
N GLY A 325 2.00 -6.60 3.00
CA GLY A 325 1.29 -5.55 3.73
C GLY A 325 1.06 -4.29 2.91
N VAL A 326 0.33 -3.34 3.50
CA VAL A 326 0.02 -2.04 2.87
C VAL A 326 1.26 -1.15 2.74
N GLY A 327 2.20 -1.24 3.67
CA GLY A 327 3.43 -0.44 3.60
C GLY A 327 4.22 -0.64 2.32
N PRO A 328 4.64 -1.88 1.96
CA PRO A 328 5.28 -2.15 0.68
C PRO A 328 4.45 -1.74 -0.54
N CYS A 329 3.12 -1.91 -0.49
CA CYS A 329 2.22 -1.44 -1.53
C CYS A 329 2.31 0.08 -1.71
N ILE A 330 2.27 0.86 -0.61
CA ILE A 330 2.45 2.32 -0.64
C ILE A 330 3.81 2.69 -1.26
N LEU A 331 4.88 2.00 -0.89
CA LEU A 331 6.22 2.29 -1.44
C LEU A 331 6.26 2.08 -2.96
N ALA A 332 5.69 0.98 -3.46
CA ALA A 332 5.59 0.74 -4.90
C ALA A 332 4.72 1.79 -5.60
N MET A 333 3.57 2.15 -5.01
CA MET A 333 2.69 3.20 -5.53
C MET A 333 3.38 4.57 -5.56
N ARG A 334 4.14 4.94 -4.52
CA ARG A 334 4.91 6.19 -4.48
C ARG A 334 5.90 6.29 -5.64
N MET A 335 6.61 5.18 -5.94
CA MET A 335 7.50 5.16 -7.11
C MET A 335 6.73 5.46 -8.39
N ALA A 336 5.60 4.80 -8.61
CA ALA A 336 4.78 5.01 -9.79
C ALA A 336 4.19 6.43 -9.85
N PHE A 337 3.59 6.89 -8.75
CA PHE A 337 2.89 8.18 -8.69
C PHE A 337 3.82 9.40 -8.73
N ARG A 338 5.10 9.24 -8.42
CA ARG A 338 6.10 10.28 -8.58
C ARG A 338 6.14 10.87 -9.99
N ASN A 339 5.82 10.05 -11.01
CA ASN A 339 5.81 10.48 -12.39
C ASN A 339 4.63 11.40 -12.75
N PHE A 340 3.61 11.51 -11.90
CA PHE A 340 2.47 12.42 -12.08
C PHE A 340 2.69 13.81 -11.46
N LYS A 341 3.87 14.07 -10.90
CA LYS A 341 4.29 15.36 -10.34
C LYS A 341 3.34 15.88 -9.24
N GLU A 342 2.27 16.62 -9.60
CA GLU A 342 1.42 17.32 -8.62
C GLU A 342 0.10 16.64 -8.30
N ARG A 343 -0.51 15.96 -9.28
CA ARG A 343 -1.83 15.31 -9.14
C ARG A 343 -1.99 14.17 -10.13
N LEU A 344 -2.92 13.28 -9.83
CA LEU A 344 -3.35 12.27 -10.79
C LEU A 344 -4.14 12.91 -11.94
N PRO A 345 -4.02 12.40 -13.17
CA PRO A 345 -4.77 12.90 -14.33
C PRO A 345 -6.28 12.61 -14.19
N GLU A 346 -7.09 13.36 -14.93
CA GLU A 346 -8.52 13.05 -15.05
C GLU A 346 -8.73 11.67 -15.68
N GLY A 347 -9.74 10.95 -15.21
CA GLY A 347 -10.00 9.58 -15.67
C GLY A 347 -8.96 8.56 -15.23
N PHE A 348 -8.15 8.87 -14.21
CA PHE A 348 -7.17 7.95 -13.69
C PHE A 348 -7.80 6.63 -13.22
N LYS A 349 -7.27 5.52 -13.71
CA LYS A 349 -7.72 4.15 -13.37
C LYS A 349 -6.56 3.37 -12.77
N PHE A 350 -6.80 2.76 -11.63
CA PHE A 350 -5.85 1.86 -10.99
C PHE A 350 -6.45 0.46 -10.89
N ILE A 351 -5.90 -0.48 -11.66
CA ILE A 351 -6.44 -1.83 -11.83
C ILE A 351 -5.58 -2.80 -11.02
N ALA A 352 -6.22 -3.55 -10.11
CA ALA A 352 -5.54 -4.54 -9.28
C ALA A 352 -6.45 -5.74 -9.00
N ASP A 353 -5.91 -6.75 -8.33
CA ASP A 353 -6.73 -7.84 -7.79
C ASP A 353 -7.53 -7.40 -6.56
N GLY A 354 -8.35 -8.30 -6.01
CA GLY A 354 -9.15 -8.05 -4.82
C GLY A 354 -8.36 -8.03 -3.50
N TYR A 355 -7.05 -7.82 -3.52
CA TYR A 355 -6.26 -7.83 -2.30
C TYR A 355 -6.40 -6.52 -1.50
N SER A 356 -6.65 -6.64 -0.19
CA SER A 356 -6.99 -5.53 0.70
C SER A 356 -5.91 -4.45 0.86
N ALA A 357 -4.67 -4.75 0.51
CA ALA A 357 -3.58 -3.76 0.59
C ALA A 357 -3.79 -2.58 -0.36
N TYR A 358 -4.38 -2.80 -1.55
CA TYR A 358 -4.57 -1.74 -2.54
C TYR A 358 -5.58 -0.67 -2.09
N PRO A 359 -6.84 -1.01 -1.68
CA PRO A 359 -7.76 0.00 -1.19
C PRO A 359 -7.28 0.69 0.08
N LEU A 360 -6.59 -0.03 0.99
CA LEU A 360 -6.01 0.58 2.18
C LEU A 360 -4.88 1.57 1.81
N ALA A 361 -4.06 1.24 0.81
CA ALA A 361 -3.05 2.17 0.31
C ALA A 361 -3.69 3.41 -0.34
N SER A 362 -4.70 3.24 -1.20
CA SER A 362 -5.45 4.35 -1.79
C SER A 362 -5.99 5.31 -0.73
N GLN A 363 -6.58 4.77 0.31
CA GLN A 363 -7.07 5.56 1.45
C GLN A 363 -5.95 6.34 2.14
N GLN A 364 -4.77 5.74 2.34
CA GLN A 364 -3.62 6.43 2.93
C GLN A 364 -3.11 7.57 2.04
N PHE A 365 -3.11 7.40 0.72
CA PHE A 365 -2.80 8.47 -0.23
C PHE A 365 -3.80 9.63 -0.12
N PHE A 366 -5.10 9.31 -0.06
CA PHE A 366 -6.14 10.32 0.15
C PHE A 366 -5.96 11.08 1.47
N ILE A 367 -5.71 10.38 2.58
CA ILE A 367 -5.47 11.01 3.89
C ILE A 367 -4.26 11.96 3.82
N LYS A 368 -3.21 11.57 3.10
CA LYS A 368 -1.96 12.34 3.05
C LYS A 368 -2.01 13.53 2.10
N TYR A 369 -2.61 13.36 0.93
CA TYR A 369 -2.54 14.31 -0.18
C TYR A 369 -3.90 14.90 -0.58
N GLY A 370 -5.00 14.44 0.01
CA GLY A 370 -6.36 14.88 -0.30
C GLY A 370 -6.80 14.49 -1.71
N GLU A 371 -7.66 15.32 -2.30
CA GLU A 371 -8.25 15.11 -3.63
C GLU A 371 -7.24 14.99 -4.78
N LYS A 372 -6.02 15.53 -4.60
CA LYS A 372 -4.96 15.45 -5.64
C LYS A 372 -4.54 14.02 -5.97
N PHE A 373 -4.62 13.11 -4.98
CA PHE A 373 -4.28 11.70 -5.09
C PHE A 373 -5.43 10.81 -4.61
N LYS A 374 -6.64 11.21 -4.93
CA LYS A 374 -7.83 10.39 -4.73
C LYS A 374 -8.05 9.50 -5.95
N PHE A 375 -8.14 8.23 -5.72
CA PHE A 375 -8.43 7.24 -6.75
C PHE A 375 -9.09 6.01 -6.16
N ASP A 376 -9.92 5.39 -6.95
CA ASP A 376 -10.54 4.11 -6.61
C ASP A 376 -9.78 2.95 -7.22
N ILE A 377 -9.85 1.80 -6.60
CA ILE A 377 -9.25 0.58 -7.11
C ILE A 377 -10.31 -0.15 -7.96
N THR A 378 -10.05 -0.24 -9.27
CA THR A 378 -10.82 -1.11 -10.15
C THR A 378 -10.37 -2.56 -9.91
N GLN A 379 -11.21 -3.33 -9.25
CA GLN A 379 -10.88 -4.69 -8.86
C GLN A 379 -11.27 -5.67 -9.96
N VAL A 380 -10.28 -6.42 -10.45
CA VAL A 380 -10.50 -7.53 -11.39
C VAL A 380 -10.14 -8.83 -10.67
N ILE A 381 -11.15 -9.59 -10.24
CA ILE A 381 -10.99 -10.79 -9.44
C ILE A 381 -11.14 -12.02 -10.31
N GLY A 382 -10.04 -12.70 -10.57
CA GLY A 382 -10.00 -13.97 -11.31
C GLY A 382 -10.15 -13.81 -12.82
N LEU A 383 -10.00 -14.92 -13.53
CA LEU A 383 -10.11 -14.98 -14.98
C LEU A 383 -11.54 -15.33 -15.46
N THR A 384 -12.42 -15.70 -14.54
CA THR A 384 -13.72 -16.32 -14.82
C THR A 384 -14.93 -15.53 -14.32
N ASN A 385 -14.73 -14.33 -13.76
CA ASN A 385 -15.86 -13.48 -13.38
C ASN A 385 -16.44 -12.82 -14.63
N ASP A 386 -17.72 -13.03 -14.88
CA ASP A 386 -18.45 -12.54 -16.05
C ASP A 386 -19.21 -11.23 -15.74
N ASP A 387 -18.68 -10.42 -14.83
CA ASP A 387 -19.21 -9.07 -14.60
C ASP A 387 -18.60 -8.08 -15.61
N GLU A 388 -19.40 -7.06 -16.00
CA GLU A 388 -19.03 -6.05 -17.01
C GLU A 388 -17.69 -5.36 -16.69
N VAL A 389 -17.42 -5.07 -15.43
CA VAL A 389 -16.15 -4.44 -15.00
C VAL A 389 -14.98 -5.38 -15.23
N SER A 390 -15.12 -6.65 -14.86
CA SER A 390 -14.08 -7.64 -15.10
C SER A 390 -13.82 -7.88 -16.58
N GLU A 391 -14.83 -7.86 -17.42
CA GLU A 391 -14.67 -7.98 -18.88
C GLU A 391 -13.91 -6.78 -19.45
N GLU A 392 -14.30 -5.56 -19.11
CA GLU A 392 -13.64 -4.33 -19.59
C GLU A 392 -12.15 -4.27 -19.18
N PHE A 393 -11.85 -4.59 -17.92
CA PHE A 393 -10.51 -4.37 -17.35
C PHE A 393 -9.61 -5.61 -17.32
N ARG A 394 -10.12 -6.79 -17.64
CA ARG A 394 -9.34 -8.05 -17.72
C ARG A 394 -8.12 -7.97 -18.64
N PRO A 395 -8.19 -7.34 -19.84
CA PRO A 395 -7.01 -7.19 -20.68
C PRO A 395 -5.85 -6.47 -20.00
N TYR A 396 -6.14 -5.45 -19.19
CA TYR A 396 -5.12 -4.70 -18.45
C TYR A 396 -4.52 -5.53 -17.30
N LYS A 397 -5.33 -6.31 -16.61
CA LYS A 397 -4.84 -7.24 -15.58
C LYS A 397 -3.93 -8.32 -16.16
N GLN A 398 -4.28 -8.85 -17.33
CA GLN A 398 -3.45 -9.83 -18.04
C GLN A 398 -2.06 -9.28 -18.40
N ILE A 399 -1.90 -7.97 -18.58
CA ILE A 399 -0.60 -7.34 -18.88
C ILE A 399 0.36 -7.53 -17.70
N VAL A 400 -0.07 -7.22 -16.48
CA VAL A 400 0.78 -7.39 -15.30
C VAL A 400 1.00 -8.87 -14.95
N GLU A 401 0.05 -9.74 -15.24
CA GLU A 401 0.26 -11.19 -15.10
C GLU A 401 1.32 -11.73 -16.07
N ARG A 402 1.35 -11.21 -17.32
CA ARG A 402 2.42 -11.51 -18.28
C ARG A 402 3.77 -10.97 -17.80
N LEU A 403 3.80 -9.78 -17.19
CA LEU A 403 5.00 -9.25 -16.53
C LEU A 403 5.49 -10.22 -15.47
N ASN A 404 4.60 -10.66 -14.58
CA ASN A 404 4.93 -11.61 -13.52
C ASN A 404 5.47 -12.94 -14.08
N ARG A 405 4.88 -13.45 -15.16
CA ARG A 405 5.41 -14.66 -15.85
C ARG A 405 6.81 -14.43 -16.41
N THR A 406 7.05 -13.28 -17.04
CA THR A 406 8.36 -12.90 -17.58
C THR A 406 9.41 -12.77 -16.47
N PHE A 407 9.05 -12.12 -15.36
CA PHE A 407 9.93 -12.02 -14.18
C PHE A 407 10.22 -13.40 -13.59
N LYS A 408 9.19 -14.25 -13.42
CA LYS A 408 9.34 -15.60 -12.89
C LYS A 408 10.24 -16.49 -13.75
N ALA A 409 10.23 -16.33 -15.06
CA ALA A 409 11.14 -17.08 -15.94
C ALA A 409 12.61 -16.79 -15.62
N SER A 410 12.97 -15.50 -15.42
CA SER A 410 14.32 -15.11 -15.02
C SER A 410 14.65 -15.45 -13.56
N TYR A 411 13.65 -15.42 -12.67
CA TYR A 411 13.82 -15.71 -11.25
C TYR A 411 14.03 -17.22 -10.98
N ARG A 412 13.29 -18.09 -11.66
CA ARG A 412 13.35 -19.56 -11.43
C ARG A 412 14.76 -20.13 -11.56
N VAL A 413 15.54 -19.61 -12.48
CA VAL A 413 16.93 -20.04 -12.70
C VAL A 413 17.84 -19.72 -11.52
N LYS A 414 17.49 -18.68 -10.75
CA LYS A 414 18.24 -18.24 -9.56
C LYS A 414 17.92 -19.04 -8.31
N CYS A 415 16.85 -19.85 -8.32
CA CYS A 415 16.38 -20.70 -7.21
C CYS A 415 16.09 -19.95 -5.89
N GLY A 416 16.01 -18.64 -5.92
CA GLY A 416 15.83 -17.75 -4.77
C GLY A 416 16.99 -16.80 -4.54
N TYR A 417 16.89 -16.04 -3.46
CA TYR A 417 17.90 -15.06 -3.04
C TYR A 417 18.41 -15.39 -1.64
N ASP A 418 19.67 -15.07 -1.39
CA ASP A 418 20.31 -15.29 -0.11
C ASP A 418 19.91 -14.23 0.93
N ASN A 419 19.56 -13.03 0.46
CA ASN A 419 19.09 -11.93 1.31
C ASN A 419 18.22 -10.94 0.51
N PHE A 420 17.50 -10.07 1.22
CA PHE A 420 16.64 -9.05 0.63
C PHE A 420 17.42 -7.99 -0.15
N GLU A 421 18.65 -7.70 0.24
CA GLU A 421 19.54 -6.80 -0.47
C GLU A 421 19.86 -7.32 -1.86
N GLY A 422 20.26 -8.60 -1.98
CA GLY A 422 20.48 -9.26 -3.26
C GLY A 422 19.25 -9.34 -4.14
N ALA A 423 18.07 -9.55 -3.53
CA ALA A 423 16.80 -9.51 -4.25
C ALA A 423 16.53 -8.11 -4.83
N ASN A 424 16.77 -7.04 -4.05
CA ASN A 424 16.62 -5.65 -4.50
C ASN A 424 17.57 -5.30 -5.66
N TYR A 425 18.85 -5.69 -5.58
CA TYR A 425 19.79 -5.46 -6.68
C TYR A 425 19.37 -6.19 -7.96
N SER A 426 18.99 -7.45 -7.80
CA SER A 426 18.53 -8.26 -8.93
C SER A 426 17.27 -7.69 -9.57
N LEU A 427 16.33 -7.21 -8.77
CA LEU A 427 15.11 -6.59 -9.26
C LEU A 427 15.38 -5.28 -9.97
N ALA A 428 16.21 -4.40 -9.40
CA ALA A 428 16.57 -3.12 -10.01
C ALA A 428 17.20 -3.31 -11.40
N LEU A 429 18.14 -4.25 -11.55
CA LEU A 429 18.73 -4.58 -12.84
C LEU A 429 17.71 -5.18 -13.81
N TRP A 430 16.84 -6.05 -13.33
CA TRP A 430 15.81 -6.66 -14.16
C TRP A 430 14.82 -5.61 -14.69
N VAL A 431 14.42 -4.65 -13.86
CA VAL A 431 13.56 -3.52 -14.27
C VAL A 431 14.27 -2.62 -15.26
N ALA A 432 15.55 -2.31 -15.04
CA ALA A 432 16.37 -1.56 -15.98
C ALA A 432 16.43 -2.25 -17.35
N TYR A 433 16.71 -3.54 -17.37
CA TYR A 433 16.68 -4.34 -18.60
C TYR A 433 15.29 -4.32 -19.24
N TYR A 434 14.23 -4.58 -18.48
CA TYR A 434 12.86 -4.66 -18.98
C TYR A 434 12.41 -3.35 -19.62
N ASN A 435 12.68 -2.23 -18.97
CA ASN A 435 12.21 -0.92 -19.42
C ASN A 435 13.04 -0.32 -20.56
N PHE A 436 14.35 -0.55 -20.61
CA PHE A 436 15.27 0.19 -21.49
C PHE A 436 16.05 -0.66 -22.50
N LEU A 437 16.21 -1.94 -22.26
CA LEU A 437 17.08 -2.79 -23.10
C LEU A 437 16.35 -3.96 -23.76
N ARG A 438 15.28 -4.44 -23.14
CA ARG A 438 14.56 -5.62 -23.63
C ARG A 438 13.73 -5.26 -24.86
N PRO A 439 13.80 -6.07 -25.96
CA PRO A 439 12.88 -5.96 -27.08
C PRO A 439 11.45 -6.39 -26.71
N HIS A 440 10.47 -5.63 -27.15
CA HIS A 440 9.05 -5.91 -26.90
C HIS A 440 8.26 -5.96 -28.21
N SER A 441 7.47 -7.01 -28.40
CA SER A 441 6.66 -7.19 -29.61
C SER A 441 5.68 -6.04 -29.87
N ILE A 442 5.12 -5.43 -28.80
CA ILE A 442 4.24 -4.26 -28.92
C ILE A 442 4.91 -3.02 -29.51
N LYS A 443 6.25 -2.96 -29.46
CA LYS A 443 7.09 -1.91 -30.05
C LYS A 443 7.82 -2.38 -31.28
N ASN A 444 7.29 -3.35 -32.00
CA ASN A 444 7.94 -3.97 -33.15
C ASN A 444 9.39 -4.42 -32.83
N TYR A 445 9.54 -5.09 -31.68
CA TYR A 445 10.82 -5.51 -31.11
C TYR A 445 11.77 -4.37 -30.73
N GLY A 446 11.27 -3.13 -30.64
CA GLY A 446 11.97 -2.04 -29.98
C GLY A 446 11.83 -2.08 -28.45
N VAL A 447 12.53 -1.16 -27.78
CA VAL A 447 12.48 -0.99 -26.32
C VAL A 447 11.24 -0.19 -25.89
N LEU A 448 10.80 -0.35 -24.64
CA LEU A 448 9.64 0.39 -24.13
C LEU A 448 9.93 1.88 -23.98
N ASN A 449 11.07 2.22 -23.42
CA ASN A 449 11.51 3.61 -23.22
C ASN A 449 12.78 3.86 -24.01
N LYS A 450 12.66 4.69 -25.03
CA LYS A 450 13.76 5.04 -25.91
C LYS A 450 14.66 6.07 -25.23
N VAL A 451 15.97 5.82 -25.28
CA VAL A 451 17.00 6.76 -24.83
C VAL A 451 18.03 6.83 -25.93
N ASP A 452 18.14 7.96 -26.62
CA ASP A 452 18.92 8.10 -27.87
C ASP A 452 20.37 7.61 -27.76
N ILE A 453 21.01 7.85 -26.63
CA ILE A 453 22.40 7.39 -26.44
C ILE A 453 22.50 5.84 -26.42
N LEU A 454 21.48 5.13 -26.01
CA LEU A 454 21.46 3.65 -26.01
C LEU A 454 21.34 3.09 -27.44
N ASP A 455 20.75 3.84 -28.33
CA ASP A 455 20.63 3.45 -29.76
C ASP A 455 21.94 3.60 -30.52
N THR A 456 22.93 4.29 -29.97
CA THR A 456 24.29 4.39 -30.58
C THR A 456 25.12 3.13 -30.41
N ALA A 457 24.69 2.20 -29.58
CA ALA A 457 25.39 0.94 -29.31
C ALA A 457 24.76 -0.23 -30.07
N ASP A 458 25.57 -0.99 -30.76
CA ASP A 458 25.12 -2.15 -31.52
C ASP A 458 24.94 -3.41 -30.66
N THR A 459 25.76 -3.55 -29.63
CA THR A 459 25.77 -4.75 -28.80
C THR A 459 25.10 -4.54 -27.41
N MET A 460 24.56 -5.58 -26.84
CA MET A 460 23.97 -5.50 -25.48
C MET A 460 25.01 -5.16 -24.40
N PRO A 461 26.22 -5.69 -24.41
CA PRO A 461 27.26 -5.24 -23.47
C PRO A 461 27.50 -3.74 -23.52
N ASP A 462 27.58 -3.15 -24.72
CA ASP A 462 27.79 -1.71 -24.89
C ASP A 462 26.59 -0.91 -24.39
N LYS A 463 25.37 -1.38 -24.60
CA LYS A 463 24.16 -0.76 -24.04
C LYS A 463 24.18 -0.78 -22.51
N TRP A 464 24.67 -1.83 -21.88
CA TRP A 464 24.85 -1.86 -20.42
C TRP A 464 25.90 -0.85 -19.95
N LEU A 465 27.00 -0.68 -20.68
CA LEU A 465 28.01 0.36 -20.36
C LEU A 465 27.42 1.76 -20.42
N LEU A 466 26.66 2.06 -21.48
CA LEU A 466 25.99 3.35 -21.62
C LEU A 466 24.92 3.57 -20.53
N LEU A 467 24.19 2.54 -20.14
CA LEU A 467 23.21 2.62 -19.06
C LEU A 467 23.89 2.90 -17.70
N ILE A 468 25.03 2.30 -17.43
CA ILE A 468 25.86 2.60 -16.26
C ILE A 468 26.34 4.06 -16.30
N TYR A 469 26.80 4.53 -17.45
CA TYR A 469 27.22 5.93 -17.66
C TYR A 469 26.06 6.90 -17.37
N LEU A 470 24.86 6.63 -17.86
CA LEU A 470 23.65 7.41 -17.55
C LEU A 470 23.35 7.43 -16.06
N GLY A 471 23.48 6.28 -15.39
CA GLY A 471 23.33 6.18 -13.95
C GLY A 471 24.33 7.06 -13.19
N GLN A 472 25.61 7.00 -13.56
CA GLN A 472 26.66 7.85 -12.98
C GLN A 472 26.37 9.35 -13.18
N LYS A 473 25.97 9.74 -14.40
CA LYS A 473 25.58 11.12 -14.71
C LYS A 473 24.39 11.58 -13.85
N THR A 474 23.38 10.72 -13.67
CA THR A 474 22.24 11.03 -12.81
C THR A 474 22.65 11.21 -11.35
N ILE A 475 23.53 10.37 -10.81
CA ILE A 475 24.04 10.50 -9.44
C ILE A 475 24.75 11.84 -9.27
N LEU A 476 25.63 12.23 -10.19
CA LEU A 476 26.33 13.51 -10.14
C LEU A 476 25.37 14.70 -10.18
N ASN A 477 24.37 14.66 -11.05
CA ASN A 477 23.36 15.72 -11.12
C ASN A 477 22.57 15.83 -9.80
N LEU A 478 22.13 14.70 -9.23
CA LEU A 478 21.41 14.70 -7.95
C LEU A 478 22.26 15.18 -6.76
N GLN A 479 23.58 14.99 -6.81
CA GLN A 479 24.49 15.49 -5.79
C GLN A 479 24.70 17.01 -5.92
N ASN A 480 24.81 17.53 -7.13
CA ASN A 480 24.95 18.96 -7.38
C ASN A 480 23.70 19.75 -6.96
N PHE A 481 22.50 19.25 -7.24
CA PHE A 481 21.25 19.87 -6.75
C PHE A 481 21.12 19.92 -5.23
N LYS A 482 21.75 18.99 -4.49
CA LYS A 482 21.76 19.01 -3.01
C LYS A 482 22.80 19.96 -2.42
N ALA A 483 23.76 20.40 -3.19
CA ALA A 483 24.79 21.35 -2.75
C ALA A 483 24.35 22.81 -2.92
N GLU A 484 23.32 23.08 -3.73
CA GLU A 484 22.79 24.42 -4.03
C GLU A 484 21.52 24.75 -3.20
N GLY A 485 21.00 23.86 -2.39
CA GLY A 485 19.83 24.05 -1.51
C GLY A 485 20.15 23.79 -0.04
#